data_c2d2ca95d6169366fbd64daebd971e1f
#
_entry.id   c2d2ca95d6169366fbd64daebd971e1f
#
_cell.length_a   1.000
_cell.length_b   1.000
_cell.length_c   1.000
_cell.angle_alpha   90.00
_cell.angle_beta   90.00
_cell.angle_gamma   90.00
#
_symmetry.space_group_name_H-M   'P 1'
#
loop_
_entity.id
_entity.type
_entity.pdbx_description
1 polymer ?
#
loop_
_entity_poly.entity_id
_entity_poly.type
_entity_poly.pdbx_seq_one_letter_code
_entity_poly.pdbx_strand_id
1 'polypeptide(L)'
;MTDNLLTNTVFSLRLRAQETSKPLAVRLRTFLAPYLWAGAGDGEADLCVDLHAVDGFLPEWRARCTAPMTIRETYAVGFTLKVLRGALDDGTQLAWDAHTGVGYRYSVARREVAFYGDEATAFIHLIELVRYFGLLVEQAKGTAILHSSAVLDEKTGGVIAIAGVKGAGKTTTMLDLVLGHGHRYFSGDKLLLDVVDGRLRARGWPDYPHIGLGSLRQHPALIERLGGQADAALDPARADSDKILLTPEAFAGAVGRSPVGSGRLERIVLPEVAVDRALSPRALRGEDIDDLLRDPRIFEWPHTFVTSTWHGMPPADQAMQRRVAAPVAAALGTLPWISTPGRSALVHA
;
A
#
# COMPACT_ATOMS: atom_id res chain seq x y z
N MET A 1 9.44 -10.37 26.18
CA MET A 1 8.80 -9.44 25.21
C MET A 1 9.86 -9.04 24.17
N THR A 2 9.57 -9.18 22.88
CA THR A 2 10.44 -8.66 21.83
C THR A 2 10.03 -7.22 21.51
N ASP A 3 11.01 -6.35 21.33
CA ASP A 3 10.82 -4.95 20.93
C ASP A 3 11.59 -4.70 19.62
N ASN A 4 10.91 -4.19 18.61
CA ASN A 4 11.47 -3.93 17.30
C ASN A 4 11.01 -2.56 16.80
N LEU A 5 11.96 -1.71 16.43
CA LEU A 5 11.70 -0.47 15.73
C LEU A 5 11.87 -0.70 14.23
N LEU A 6 10.85 -0.38 13.45
CA LEU A 6 10.86 -0.42 11.98
C LEU A 6 10.63 0.99 11.44
N THR A 7 11.32 1.40 10.39
CA THR A 7 11.21 2.75 9.84
C THR A 7 11.42 2.78 8.33
N ASN A 8 10.91 3.82 7.68
CA ASN A 8 11.20 4.15 6.28
C ASN A 8 11.74 5.59 6.12
N THR A 9 12.38 6.14 7.13
CA THR A 9 12.86 7.53 7.24
C THR A 9 11.80 8.61 7.52
N VAL A 10 10.53 8.34 7.30
CA VAL A 10 9.42 9.27 7.58
C VAL A 10 8.49 8.72 8.65
N PHE A 11 8.07 7.47 8.47
CA PHE A 11 7.23 6.74 9.43
C PHE A 11 8.06 5.75 10.23
N SER A 12 7.77 5.65 11.52
CA SER A 12 8.39 4.68 12.43
C SER A 12 7.34 3.92 13.22
N LEU A 13 7.49 2.60 13.25
CA LEU A 13 6.64 1.65 13.94
C LEU A 13 7.45 0.93 15.03
N ARG A 14 7.02 1.04 16.27
CA ARG A 14 7.50 0.18 17.36
C ARG A 14 6.56 -1.00 17.52
N LEU A 15 7.09 -2.19 17.36
CA LEU A 15 6.33 -3.42 17.48
C LEU A 15 6.83 -4.21 18.68
N ARG A 16 5.98 -4.36 19.69
CA ARG A 16 6.26 -5.16 20.88
C ARG A 16 5.37 -6.40 20.90
N ALA A 17 5.94 -7.55 21.18
CA ALA A 17 5.19 -8.81 21.19
C ALA A 17 5.49 -9.64 22.41
N GLN A 18 4.44 -10.19 23.03
CA GLN A 18 4.53 -11.24 24.02
C GLN A 18 5.01 -12.55 23.36
N GLU A 19 5.42 -13.53 24.14
CA GLU A 19 5.93 -14.81 23.62
C GLU A 19 4.93 -15.49 22.67
N THR A 20 3.68 -15.53 23.07
CA THR A 20 2.57 -16.14 22.31
C THR A 20 2.24 -15.41 21.00
N SER A 21 2.60 -14.14 20.89
CA SER A 21 2.32 -13.30 19.70
C SER A 21 3.55 -13.11 18.79
N LYS A 22 4.69 -13.74 19.12
CA LYS A 22 5.90 -13.68 18.30
C LYS A 22 5.70 -14.12 16.85
N PRO A 23 4.97 -15.21 16.53
CA PRO A 23 4.75 -15.60 15.14
C PRO A 23 4.07 -14.51 14.34
N LEU A 24 3.04 -13.86 14.89
CA LEU A 24 2.35 -12.72 14.26
C LEU A 24 3.29 -11.54 14.03
N ALA A 25 4.17 -11.23 15.00
CA ALA A 25 5.17 -10.16 14.86
C ALA A 25 6.19 -10.46 13.75
N VAL A 26 6.68 -11.70 13.67
CA VAL A 26 7.60 -12.14 12.62
C VAL A 26 6.95 -12.02 11.25
N ARG A 27 5.72 -12.50 11.10
CA ARG A 27 4.96 -12.42 9.85
C ARG A 27 4.73 -10.97 9.40
N LEU A 28 4.37 -10.08 10.35
CA LEU A 28 4.21 -8.66 10.04
C LEU A 28 5.53 -8.04 9.57
N ARG A 29 6.63 -8.32 10.26
CA ARG A 29 7.96 -7.81 9.87
C ARG A 29 8.37 -8.29 8.47
N THR A 30 8.14 -9.56 8.15
CA THR A 30 8.40 -10.11 6.81
C THR A 30 7.60 -9.38 5.74
N PHE A 31 6.32 -9.13 6.01
CA PHE A 31 5.45 -8.39 5.08
C PHE A 31 5.90 -6.93 4.90
N LEU A 32 6.35 -6.28 5.97
CA LEU A 32 6.80 -4.88 5.94
C LEU A 32 8.24 -4.70 5.43
N ALA A 33 9.07 -5.73 5.52
CA ALA A 33 10.51 -5.66 5.27
C ALA A 33 10.96 -5.01 3.95
N PRO A 34 10.23 -5.11 2.84
CA PRO A 34 10.59 -4.40 1.61
C PRO A 34 10.51 -2.87 1.74
N TYR A 35 9.72 -2.38 2.69
CA TYR A 35 9.33 -0.96 2.76
C TYR A 35 9.71 -0.29 4.08
N LEU A 36 9.77 -1.07 5.18
CA LEU A 36 10.22 -0.63 6.48
C LEU A 36 11.38 -1.54 6.92
N TRP A 37 12.49 -0.95 7.30
CA TRP A 37 13.69 -1.66 7.75
C TRP A 37 13.94 -1.43 9.23
N ALA A 38 14.81 -2.22 9.82
CA ALA A 38 15.19 -2.08 11.22
C ALA A 38 15.78 -0.69 11.48
N GLY A 39 15.14 0.05 12.36
CA GLY A 39 15.63 1.34 12.86
C GLY A 39 16.70 1.15 13.95
N ALA A 40 17.55 2.13 14.10
CA ALA A 40 18.52 2.17 15.18
C ALA A 40 17.94 2.90 16.41
N GLY A 41 18.05 2.28 17.57
CA GLY A 41 17.90 2.94 18.86
C GLY A 41 16.51 2.97 19.51
N ASP A 42 16.45 3.65 20.65
CA ASP A 42 15.28 3.79 21.54
C ASP A 42 14.43 5.05 21.21
N GLY A 43 14.55 5.57 19.98
CA GLY A 43 13.82 6.77 19.55
C GLY A 43 12.31 6.63 19.69
N GLU A 44 11.61 7.76 19.85
CA GLU A 44 10.16 7.81 19.85
C GLU A 44 9.61 7.30 18.50
N ALA A 45 8.61 6.41 18.55
CA ALA A 45 7.97 5.89 17.36
C ALA A 45 6.69 6.67 17.04
N ASP A 46 6.37 6.78 15.75
CA ASP A 46 5.13 7.40 15.29
C ASP A 46 3.89 6.56 15.60
N LEU A 47 4.08 5.25 15.74
CA LEU A 47 3.05 4.30 16.14
C LEU A 47 3.68 3.19 17.01
N CYS A 48 3.08 2.91 18.15
CA CYS A 48 3.43 1.77 18.99
C CYS A 48 2.31 0.72 18.90
N VAL A 49 2.67 -0.52 18.59
CA VAL A 49 1.75 -1.66 18.55
C VAL A 49 2.22 -2.75 19.48
N ASP A 50 1.43 -3.05 20.49
CA ASP A 50 1.63 -4.13 21.46
C ASP A 50 0.78 -5.33 21.06
N LEU A 51 1.41 -6.45 20.74
CA LEU A 51 0.72 -7.68 20.33
C LEU A 51 0.48 -8.58 21.55
N HIS A 52 -0.78 -8.96 21.73
CA HIS A 52 -1.27 -9.81 22.81
C HIS A 52 -2.01 -11.02 22.25
N ALA A 53 -2.16 -12.06 23.09
CA ALA A 53 -3.01 -13.20 22.79
C ALA A 53 -4.49 -12.77 22.66
N VAL A 54 -5.26 -13.49 21.85
CA VAL A 54 -6.65 -13.15 21.50
C VAL A 54 -7.58 -13.13 22.73
N ASP A 55 -7.34 -14.00 23.70
CA ASP A 55 -8.11 -14.10 24.95
C ASP A 55 -7.90 -12.91 25.90
N GLY A 56 -6.85 -12.13 25.68
CA GLY A 56 -6.61 -10.89 26.42
C GLY A 56 -7.58 -9.75 26.11
N PHE A 57 -8.39 -9.85 25.05
CA PHE A 57 -9.45 -8.87 24.78
C PHE A 57 -10.70 -9.21 25.62
N LEU A 58 -10.93 -8.42 26.64
CA LEU A 58 -11.87 -8.73 27.74
C LEU A 58 -13.34 -8.74 27.27
N PRO A 59 -14.19 -9.57 27.89
CA PRO A 59 -15.62 -9.63 27.56
C PRO A 59 -16.36 -8.29 27.74
N GLU A 60 -16.01 -7.50 28.75
CA GLU A 60 -16.60 -6.17 28.98
C GLU A 60 -16.23 -5.17 27.89
N TRP A 61 -15.08 -5.31 27.23
CA TRP A 61 -14.71 -4.49 26.06
C TRP A 61 -15.50 -4.90 24.83
N ARG A 62 -15.70 -6.22 24.63
CA ARG A 62 -16.56 -6.74 23.55
C ARG A 62 -17.98 -6.21 23.65
N ALA A 63 -18.53 -6.19 24.88
CA ALA A 63 -19.88 -5.66 25.14
C ALA A 63 -20.05 -4.18 24.81
N ARG A 64 -18.97 -3.40 24.84
CA ARG A 64 -18.97 -1.98 24.44
C ARG A 64 -18.86 -1.78 22.92
N CYS A 65 -18.47 -2.80 22.17
CA CYS A 65 -18.32 -2.73 20.73
C CYS A 65 -19.68 -3.01 20.06
N THR A 66 -20.43 -1.97 19.73
CA THR A 66 -21.81 -2.09 19.22
C THR A 66 -22.03 -1.42 17.86
N ALA A 67 -21.19 -0.47 17.47
CA ALA A 67 -21.35 0.29 16.22
C ALA A 67 -20.58 -0.39 15.07
N PRO A 68 -21.27 -0.82 13.99
CA PRO A 68 -20.59 -1.48 12.87
C PRO A 68 -19.69 -0.50 12.12
N MET A 69 -18.53 -1.00 11.67
CA MET A 69 -17.56 -0.26 10.88
C MET A 69 -16.90 -1.17 9.85
N THR A 70 -16.87 -0.73 8.60
CA THR A 70 -16.11 -1.39 7.54
C THR A 70 -14.70 -0.77 7.48
N ILE A 71 -13.69 -1.60 7.71
CA ILE A 71 -12.28 -1.20 7.61
C ILE A 71 -11.83 -1.24 6.16
N ARG A 72 -12.12 -2.34 5.47
CA ARG A 72 -11.78 -2.52 4.07
C ARG A 72 -12.84 -3.33 3.35
N GLU A 73 -13.12 -2.92 2.14
CA GLU A 73 -13.92 -3.67 1.19
C GLU A 73 -13.19 -3.71 -0.15
N THR A 74 -13.03 -4.92 -0.71
CA THR A 74 -12.43 -5.09 -2.03
C THR A 74 -13.40 -5.86 -2.92
N TYR A 75 -13.87 -5.22 -3.95
CA TYR A 75 -14.84 -5.82 -4.89
C TYR A 75 -14.24 -6.97 -5.71
N ALA A 76 -12.92 -6.96 -5.89
CA ALA A 76 -12.26 -7.90 -6.79
C ALA A 76 -12.14 -9.32 -6.24
N VAL A 77 -12.06 -9.50 -4.93
CA VAL A 77 -11.85 -10.82 -4.28
C VAL A 77 -12.91 -11.15 -3.25
N GLY A 78 -13.99 -10.37 -3.17
CA GLY A 78 -15.05 -10.58 -2.19
C GLY A 78 -14.58 -10.43 -0.75
N PHE A 79 -13.49 -9.71 -0.53
CA PHE A 79 -12.90 -9.52 0.78
C PHE A 79 -13.46 -8.28 1.45
N THR A 80 -14.08 -8.45 2.60
CA THR A 80 -14.58 -7.35 3.43
C THR A 80 -14.13 -7.55 4.86
N LEU A 81 -13.44 -6.55 5.41
CA LEU A 81 -13.00 -6.53 6.79
C LEU A 81 -13.91 -5.60 7.58
N LYS A 82 -14.72 -6.18 8.46
CA LYS A 82 -15.71 -5.49 9.31
C LYS A 82 -15.39 -5.70 10.77
N VAL A 83 -15.63 -4.66 11.57
CA VAL A 83 -15.52 -4.72 13.02
C VAL A 83 -16.70 -4.01 13.66
N LEU A 84 -16.92 -4.28 14.94
CA LEU A 84 -17.74 -3.47 15.82
C LEU A 84 -16.82 -2.53 16.58
N ARG A 85 -17.14 -1.24 16.60
CA ARG A 85 -16.38 -0.23 17.36
C ARG A 85 -17.12 0.16 18.64
N GLY A 86 -16.34 0.60 19.61
CA GLY A 86 -16.79 1.15 20.87
C GLY A 86 -15.75 2.09 21.47
N ALA A 87 -15.99 2.54 22.69
CA ALA A 87 -15.04 3.33 23.45
C ALA A 87 -15.12 3.02 24.94
N LEU A 88 -14.02 3.24 25.65
CA LEU A 88 -13.98 3.27 27.09
C LEU A 88 -14.23 4.69 27.62
N ASP A 89 -14.53 4.80 28.90
CA ASP A 89 -14.86 6.09 29.53
C ASP A 89 -13.67 7.07 29.57
N ASP A 90 -12.44 6.55 29.44
CA ASP A 90 -11.20 7.33 29.34
C ASP A 90 -10.88 7.81 27.91
N GLY A 91 -11.78 7.57 26.96
CA GLY A 91 -11.62 7.93 25.56
C GLY A 91 -10.83 6.92 24.72
N THR A 92 -10.35 5.83 25.32
CA THR A 92 -9.71 4.72 24.58
C THR A 92 -10.73 4.11 23.62
N GLN A 93 -10.37 4.04 22.34
CA GLN A 93 -11.21 3.44 21.31
C GLN A 93 -11.06 1.92 21.29
N LEU A 94 -12.14 1.25 20.94
CA LEU A 94 -12.22 -0.21 20.83
C LEU A 94 -12.66 -0.61 19.43
N ALA A 95 -12.11 -1.71 18.94
CA ALA A 95 -12.64 -2.40 17.78
C ALA A 95 -12.58 -3.92 18.00
N TRP A 96 -13.60 -4.62 17.55
CA TRP A 96 -13.71 -6.06 17.68
C TRP A 96 -14.39 -6.70 16.48
N ASP A 97 -13.74 -7.72 15.93
CA ASP A 97 -14.32 -8.59 14.90
C ASP A 97 -14.92 -9.83 15.58
N ALA A 98 -16.25 -9.91 15.59
CA ALA A 98 -16.98 -11.01 16.22
C ALA A 98 -16.76 -12.36 15.50
N HIS A 99 -16.36 -12.34 14.21
CA HIS A 99 -16.14 -13.55 13.42
C HIS A 99 -14.79 -14.20 13.72
N THR A 100 -13.75 -13.38 13.82
CA THR A 100 -12.37 -13.85 14.04
C THR A 100 -11.94 -13.80 15.51
N GLY A 101 -12.66 -13.07 16.34
CA GLY A 101 -12.28 -12.81 17.73
C GLY A 101 -11.19 -11.75 17.88
N VAL A 102 -10.70 -11.18 16.80
CA VAL A 102 -9.68 -10.14 16.82
C VAL A 102 -10.21 -8.87 17.46
N GLY A 103 -9.44 -8.30 18.38
CA GLY A 103 -9.76 -7.05 19.03
C GLY A 103 -8.57 -6.12 19.12
N TYR A 104 -8.83 -4.82 19.20
CA TYR A 104 -7.79 -3.85 19.49
C TYR A 104 -8.32 -2.65 20.25
N ARG A 105 -7.47 -2.16 21.16
CA ARG A 105 -7.64 -0.92 21.89
C ARG A 105 -6.64 0.07 21.37
N TYR A 106 -7.07 1.31 21.13
CA TYR A 106 -6.13 2.31 20.61
C TYR A 106 -6.42 3.69 21.16
N SER A 107 -5.33 4.43 21.34
CA SER A 107 -5.35 5.85 21.68
C SER A 107 -4.72 6.64 20.56
N VAL A 108 -5.52 7.45 19.89
CA VAL A 108 -5.05 8.33 18.81
C VAL A 108 -4.06 9.35 19.34
N ALA A 109 -4.35 9.94 20.53
CA ALA A 109 -3.50 10.96 21.13
C ALA A 109 -2.11 10.42 21.53
N ARG A 110 -2.04 9.18 22.02
CA ARG A 110 -0.78 8.54 22.40
C ARG A 110 -0.11 7.76 21.27
N ARG A 111 -0.83 7.58 20.15
CA ARG A 111 -0.37 6.75 19.02
C ARG A 111 -0.01 5.32 19.42
N GLU A 112 -0.83 4.75 20.29
CA GLU A 112 -0.63 3.41 20.88
C GLU A 112 -1.80 2.51 20.54
N VAL A 113 -1.49 1.28 20.20
CA VAL A 113 -2.44 0.21 19.91
C VAL A 113 -2.06 -1.02 20.70
N ALA A 114 -2.97 -1.54 21.54
CA ALA A 114 -2.90 -2.88 22.07
C ALA A 114 -3.77 -3.78 21.18
N PHE A 115 -3.12 -4.69 20.46
CA PHE A 115 -3.71 -5.56 19.45
C PHE A 115 -3.79 -7.00 19.97
N TYR A 116 -4.98 -7.62 19.87
CA TYR A 116 -5.30 -8.95 20.42
C TYR A 116 -5.74 -9.87 19.27
N GLY A 117 -4.95 -10.90 19.00
CA GLY A 117 -5.27 -11.83 17.93
C GLY A 117 -4.26 -12.96 17.80
N ASP A 118 -4.64 -14.01 17.11
CA ASP A 118 -3.74 -15.09 16.70
C ASP A 118 -3.18 -14.89 15.31
N GLU A 119 -2.16 -15.67 14.94
CA GLU A 119 -1.50 -15.54 13.64
C GLU A 119 -2.42 -15.85 12.46
N ALA A 120 -3.34 -16.78 12.61
CA ALA A 120 -4.17 -17.29 11.52
C ALA A 120 -5.21 -16.28 11.06
N THR A 121 -5.84 -15.58 12.00
CA THR A 121 -7.01 -14.72 11.74
C THR A 121 -6.69 -13.23 11.82
N ALA A 122 -5.69 -12.84 12.61
CA ALA A 122 -5.42 -11.46 12.96
C ALA A 122 -4.54 -10.70 11.95
N PHE A 123 -3.80 -11.39 11.11
CA PHE A 123 -2.76 -10.78 10.28
C PHE A 123 -3.29 -9.66 9.39
N ILE A 124 -4.44 -9.88 8.74
CA ILE A 124 -5.02 -8.88 7.85
C ILE A 124 -5.49 -7.63 8.60
N HIS A 125 -6.07 -7.78 9.79
CA HIS A 125 -6.46 -6.65 10.63
C HIS A 125 -5.24 -5.81 11.02
N LEU A 126 -4.17 -6.50 11.41
CA LEU A 126 -2.93 -5.85 11.85
C LEU A 126 -2.26 -5.07 10.70
N ILE A 127 -2.21 -5.65 9.49
CA ILE A 127 -1.69 -4.98 8.31
C ILE A 127 -2.51 -3.74 7.98
N GLU A 128 -3.84 -3.85 7.91
CA GLU A 128 -4.69 -2.71 7.57
C GLU A 128 -4.57 -1.58 8.60
N LEU A 129 -4.46 -1.94 9.88
CA LEU A 129 -4.24 -0.97 10.94
C LEU A 129 -2.91 -0.23 10.77
N VAL A 130 -1.79 -0.95 10.62
CA VAL A 130 -0.46 -0.36 10.45
C VAL A 130 -0.40 0.50 9.18
N ARG A 131 -0.98 0.02 8.07
CA ARG A 131 -1.02 0.76 6.82
C ARG A 131 -1.80 2.06 6.94
N TYR A 132 -2.96 2.02 7.58
CA TYR A 132 -3.81 3.19 7.75
C TYR A 132 -3.12 4.26 8.62
N PHE A 133 -2.66 3.88 9.81
CA PHE A 133 -1.96 4.81 10.70
C PHE A 133 -0.69 5.36 10.06
N GLY A 134 0.08 4.50 9.39
CA GLY A 134 1.31 4.92 8.74
C GLY A 134 1.06 5.93 7.62
N LEU A 135 0.03 5.73 6.78
CA LEU A 135 -0.32 6.70 5.73
C LEU A 135 -0.77 8.05 6.30
N LEU A 136 -1.49 8.05 7.42
CA LEU A 136 -1.85 9.31 8.11
C LEU A 136 -0.61 10.06 8.58
N VAL A 137 0.35 9.35 9.17
CA VAL A 137 1.62 9.95 9.62
C VAL A 137 2.43 10.47 8.44
N GLU A 138 2.54 9.67 7.37
CA GLU A 138 3.22 10.07 6.13
C GLU A 138 2.64 11.37 5.58
N GLN A 139 1.31 11.44 5.43
CA GLN A 139 0.63 12.64 4.96
C GLN A 139 0.83 13.85 5.88
N ALA A 140 0.75 13.64 7.21
CA ALA A 140 0.98 14.70 8.20
C ALA A 140 2.41 15.26 8.15
N LYS A 141 3.38 14.45 7.71
CA LYS A 141 4.78 14.85 7.52
C LYS A 141 5.10 15.37 6.11
N GLY A 142 4.08 15.55 5.26
CA GLY A 142 4.24 16.15 3.92
C GLY A 142 4.54 15.17 2.81
N THR A 143 4.36 13.87 3.03
CA THR A 143 4.44 12.88 1.97
C THR A 143 3.21 12.99 1.07
N ALA A 144 3.43 13.04 -0.24
CA ALA A 144 2.39 12.94 -1.24
C ALA A 144 2.18 11.48 -1.65
N ILE A 145 0.94 11.11 -1.97
CA ILE A 145 0.58 9.75 -2.37
C ILE A 145 0.12 9.76 -3.82
N LEU A 146 0.84 9.04 -4.68
CA LEU A 146 0.45 8.80 -6.06
C LEU A 146 -0.17 7.41 -6.17
N HIS A 147 -1.38 7.32 -6.74
CA HIS A 147 -2.05 6.06 -7.05
C HIS A 147 -1.39 5.44 -8.28
N SER A 148 -0.35 4.67 -8.07
CA SER A 148 0.48 4.10 -9.13
C SER A 148 1.05 2.75 -8.73
N SER A 149 1.27 1.90 -9.72
CA SER A 149 2.30 0.87 -9.62
C SER A 149 3.67 1.50 -9.91
N ALA A 150 4.74 0.84 -9.50
CA ALA A 150 6.08 1.32 -9.80
C ALA A 150 7.09 0.18 -9.96
N VAL A 151 8.11 0.43 -10.77
CA VAL A 151 9.26 -0.46 -10.97
C VAL A 151 10.56 0.33 -10.85
N LEU A 152 11.64 -0.35 -10.49
CA LEU A 152 12.99 0.18 -10.56
C LEU A 152 13.63 -0.25 -11.89
N ASP A 153 14.11 0.69 -12.65
CA ASP A 153 14.95 0.41 -13.82
C ASP A 153 16.38 0.10 -13.35
N GLU A 154 16.82 -1.13 -13.49
CA GLU A 154 18.16 -1.54 -13.05
C GLU A 154 19.30 -0.92 -13.87
N LYS A 155 19.01 -0.41 -15.07
CA LYS A 155 20.02 0.23 -15.91
C LYS A 155 20.34 1.64 -15.44
N THR A 156 19.31 2.40 -15.06
CA THR A 156 19.46 3.79 -14.61
C THR A 156 19.49 3.93 -13.09
N GLY A 157 18.98 2.92 -12.35
CA GLY A 157 18.75 3.00 -10.92
C GLY A 157 17.59 3.91 -10.55
N GLY A 158 16.80 4.36 -11.51
CA GLY A 158 15.66 5.24 -11.33
C GLY A 158 14.34 4.50 -11.16
N VAL A 159 13.39 5.11 -10.45
CA VAL A 159 12.04 4.59 -10.29
C VAL A 159 11.15 5.13 -11.41
N ILE A 160 10.41 4.23 -12.03
CA ILE A 160 9.38 4.53 -13.02
C ILE A 160 8.03 4.35 -12.34
N ALA A 161 7.27 5.43 -12.19
CA ALA A 161 5.89 5.35 -11.72
C ALA A 161 4.96 5.05 -12.90
N ILE A 162 4.00 4.16 -12.69
CA ILE A 162 2.99 3.77 -13.67
C ILE A 162 1.65 4.24 -13.09
N ALA A 163 1.23 5.43 -13.47
CA ALA A 163 0.04 6.10 -12.93
C ALA A 163 -1.15 5.98 -13.90
N GLY A 164 -2.34 6.30 -13.42
CA GLY A 164 -3.54 6.30 -14.23
C GLY A 164 -4.77 5.88 -13.46
N VAL A 165 -5.94 6.12 -14.03
CA VAL A 165 -7.23 5.74 -13.44
C VAL A 165 -7.40 4.22 -13.30
N LYS A 166 -8.41 3.79 -12.56
CA LYS A 166 -8.75 2.37 -12.45
C LYS A 166 -9.03 1.79 -13.86
N GLY A 167 -8.39 0.67 -14.19
CA GLY A 167 -8.55 0.01 -15.49
C GLY A 167 -7.58 0.48 -16.57
N ALA A 168 -6.78 1.52 -16.36
CA ALA A 168 -5.81 2.01 -17.36
C ALA A 168 -4.70 0.99 -17.73
N GLY A 169 -4.50 -0.06 -16.93
CA GLY A 169 -3.50 -1.09 -17.20
C GLY A 169 -2.23 -1.00 -16.37
N LYS A 170 -2.25 -0.25 -15.27
CA LYS A 170 -1.08 -0.08 -14.37
C LYS A 170 -0.41 -1.40 -14.00
N THR A 171 -1.19 -2.35 -13.49
CA THR A 171 -0.66 -3.66 -13.05
C THR A 171 -0.15 -4.48 -14.23
N THR A 172 -0.84 -4.46 -15.37
CA THR A 172 -0.41 -5.14 -16.59
C THR A 172 0.95 -4.61 -17.07
N THR A 173 1.07 -3.30 -17.15
CA THR A 173 2.31 -2.60 -17.53
C THR A 173 3.45 -2.93 -16.56
N MET A 174 3.17 -2.91 -15.26
CA MET A 174 4.16 -3.28 -14.23
C MET A 174 4.65 -4.71 -14.42
N LEU A 175 3.74 -5.67 -14.67
CA LEU A 175 4.11 -7.06 -14.92
C LEU A 175 4.96 -7.22 -16.19
N ASP A 176 4.59 -6.55 -17.28
CA ASP A 176 5.35 -6.58 -18.53
C ASP A 176 6.78 -6.04 -18.32
N LEU A 177 6.95 -4.94 -17.57
CA LEU A 177 8.25 -4.38 -17.26
C LEU A 177 9.09 -5.30 -16.36
N VAL A 178 8.48 -5.92 -15.36
CA VAL A 178 9.18 -6.83 -14.42
C VAL A 178 9.57 -8.14 -15.12
N LEU A 179 8.64 -8.76 -15.85
CA LEU A 179 8.82 -10.09 -16.41
C LEU A 179 9.49 -10.06 -17.80
N GLY A 180 9.18 -9.06 -18.63
CA GLY A 180 9.67 -8.95 -20.00
C GLY A 180 10.94 -8.11 -20.15
N HIS A 181 11.10 -7.09 -19.32
CA HIS A 181 12.21 -6.11 -19.46
C HIS A 181 13.21 -6.13 -18.32
N GLY A 182 13.02 -7.00 -17.33
CA GLY A 182 13.98 -7.21 -16.24
C GLY A 182 14.03 -6.10 -15.21
N HIS A 183 13.03 -5.22 -15.14
CA HIS A 183 12.91 -4.24 -14.05
C HIS A 183 12.59 -4.93 -12.72
N ARG A 184 12.87 -4.27 -11.61
CA ARG A 184 12.51 -4.78 -10.28
C ARG A 184 11.17 -4.21 -9.84
N TYR A 185 10.34 -5.06 -9.25
CA TYR A 185 9.11 -4.61 -8.59
C TYR A 185 9.42 -3.60 -7.47
N PHE A 186 8.65 -2.52 -7.44
CA PHE A 186 8.82 -1.46 -6.46
C PHE A 186 7.55 -1.24 -5.62
N SER A 187 6.40 -1.04 -6.25
CA SER A 187 5.10 -0.87 -5.58
C SER A 187 3.94 -1.29 -6.48
N GLY A 188 2.84 -1.77 -5.88
CA GLY A 188 1.66 -2.24 -6.61
C GLY A 188 0.53 -1.22 -6.76
N ASP A 189 0.34 -0.35 -5.77
CA ASP A 189 -0.85 0.52 -5.71
C ASP A 189 -0.57 1.94 -5.19
N LYS A 190 0.35 2.08 -4.26
CA LYS A 190 0.68 3.36 -3.62
C LYS A 190 2.17 3.66 -3.76
N LEU A 191 2.47 4.86 -4.24
CA LEU A 191 3.82 5.39 -4.27
C LEU A 191 3.87 6.64 -3.40
N LEU A 192 4.72 6.62 -2.39
CA LEU A 192 4.95 7.73 -1.48
C LEU A 192 6.04 8.62 -2.05
N LEU A 193 5.79 9.92 -2.14
CA LEU A 193 6.67 10.90 -2.73
C LEU A 193 7.03 12.01 -1.75
N ASP A 194 8.30 12.30 -1.64
CA ASP A 194 8.82 13.47 -0.94
C ASP A 194 10.02 14.08 -1.70
N VAL A 195 10.41 15.28 -1.32
CA VAL A 195 11.58 15.97 -1.90
C VAL A 195 12.72 15.91 -0.90
N VAL A 196 13.83 15.30 -1.32
CA VAL A 196 15.08 15.23 -0.55
C VAL A 196 16.21 15.81 -1.41
N ASP A 197 16.94 16.78 -0.89
CA ASP A 197 18.03 17.46 -1.59
C ASP A 197 17.61 17.98 -2.99
N GLY A 198 16.40 18.54 -3.08
CA GLY A 198 15.84 19.08 -4.31
C GLY A 198 15.42 18.04 -5.35
N ARG A 199 15.40 16.75 -5.01
CA ARG A 199 15.03 15.66 -5.91
C ARG A 199 13.85 14.87 -5.37
N LEU A 200 13.00 14.34 -6.25
CA LEU A 200 11.91 13.45 -5.87
C LEU A 200 12.46 12.08 -5.46
N ARG A 201 12.19 11.75 -4.20
CA ARG A 201 12.34 10.40 -3.69
C ARG A 201 11.01 9.68 -3.75
N ALA A 202 11.02 8.47 -4.29
CA ALA A 202 9.91 7.55 -4.27
C ALA A 202 10.15 6.49 -3.20
N ARG A 203 9.10 6.14 -2.46
CA ARG A 203 9.08 5.02 -1.52
C ARG A 203 7.86 4.16 -1.80
N GLY A 204 8.03 2.85 -1.83
CA GLY A 204 6.91 1.92 -1.88
C GLY A 204 6.15 1.91 -0.55
N TRP A 205 4.89 1.46 -0.59
CA TRP A 205 4.08 1.26 0.60
C TRP A 205 3.62 -0.20 0.70
N PRO A 206 3.66 -0.81 1.89
CA PRO A 206 3.25 -2.19 2.06
C PRO A 206 1.81 -2.41 1.58
N ASP A 207 1.62 -3.26 0.61
CA ASP A 207 0.32 -3.68 0.13
C ASP A 207 0.38 -5.11 -0.42
N TYR A 208 -0.77 -5.75 -0.52
CA TYR A 208 -0.91 -6.96 -1.30
C TYR A 208 -0.89 -6.60 -2.79
N PRO A 209 0.05 -7.11 -3.59
CA PRO A 209 -0.06 -7.00 -5.04
C PRO A 209 -1.40 -7.55 -5.52
N HIS A 210 -2.21 -6.69 -6.12
CA HIS A 210 -3.52 -7.03 -6.70
C HIS A 210 -3.36 -7.29 -8.19
N ILE A 211 -3.34 -8.55 -8.59
CA ILE A 211 -3.12 -8.92 -9.99
C ILE A 211 -4.44 -9.37 -10.62
N GLY A 212 -4.86 -8.69 -11.69
CA GLY A 212 -6.03 -9.09 -12.48
C GLY A 212 -5.81 -10.40 -13.18
N LEU A 213 -6.84 -11.26 -13.21
CA LEU A 213 -6.74 -12.58 -13.84
C LEU A 213 -6.42 -12.47 -15.34
N GLY A 214 -6.98 -11.48 -16.04
CA GLY A 214 -6.65 -11.23 -17.43
C GLY A 214 -5.18 -10.86 -17.68
N SER A 215 -4.57 -10.08 -16.75
CA SER A 215 -3.12 -9.82 -16.82
C SER A 215 -2.32 -11.08 -16.50
N LEU A 216 -2.75 -11.85 -15.51
CA LEU A 216 -2.05 -13.06 -15.09
C LEU A 216 -2.05 -14.14 -16.18
N ARG A 217 -3.20 -14.35 -16.86
CA ARG A 217 -3.37 -15.29 -18.00
C ARG A 217 -2.40 -15.02 -19.15
N GLN A 218 -1.90 -13.80 -19.26
CA GLN A 218 -0.93 -13.42 -20.30
C GLN A 218 0.52 -13.75 -19.90
N HIS A 219 0.73 -14.24 -18.66
CA HIS A 219 2.03 -14.64 -18.13
C HIS A 219 2.00 -16.08 -17.58
N PRO A 220 1.91 -17.12 -18.45
CA PRO A 220 1.81 -18.50 -18.00
C PRO A 220 2.93 -18.95 -17.06
N ALA A 221 4.16 -18.49 -17.30
CA ALA A 221 5.29 -18.79 -16.43
C ALA A 221 5.13 -18.19 -15.01
N LEU A 222 4.41 -17.09 -14.86
CA LEU A 222 4.09 -16.54 -13.53
C LEU A 222 3.02 -17.37 -12.83
N ILE A 223 2.01 -17.86 -13.57
CA ILE A 223 0.99 -18.78 -13.03
C ILE A 223 1.66 -20.04 -12.51
N GLU A 224 2.55 -20.65 -13.29
CA GLU A 224 3.29 -21.85 -12.89
C GLU A 224 4.09 -21.62 -11.59
N ARG A 225 4.80 -20.50 -11.48
CA ARG A 225 5.61 -20.18 -10.28
C ARG A 225 4.76 -19.88 -9.04
N LEU A 226 3.57 -19.33 -9.21
CA LEU A 226 2.62 -19.06 -8.13
C LEU A 226 1.90 -20.33 -7.65
N GLY A 227 1.80 -21.35 -8.51
CA GLY A 227 1.12 -22.60 -8.20
C GLY A 227 -0.32 -22.37 -7.76
N GLY A 228 -0.78 -23.08 -6.74
CA GLY A 228 -2.15 -22.99 -6.22
C GLY A 228 -2.66 -21.58 -5.87
N GLN A 229 -1.77 -20.63 -5.66
CA GLN A 229 -2.19 -19.22 -5.43
C GLN A 229 -2.77 -18.56 -6.71
N ALA A 230 -2.49 -19.13 -7.87
CA ALA A 230 -2.97 -18.65 -9.17
C ALA A 230 -4.09 -19.50 -9.78
N ASP A 231 -4.61 -20.52 -9.09
CA ASP A 231 -5.64 -21.44 -9.61
C ASP A 231 -6.87 -20.71 -10.16
N ALA A 232 -7.25 -19.59 -9.56
CA ALA A 232 -8.34 -18.76 -10.07
C ALA A 232 -8.09 -18.24 -11.50
N ALA A 233 -6.84 -18.11 -11.95
CA ALA A 233 -6.52 -17.69 -13.31
C ALA A 233 -6.73 -18.82 -14.33
N LEU A 234 -6.73 -20.06 -13.88
CA LEU A 234 -6.96 -21.25 -14.71
C LEU A 234 -8.45 -21.57 -14.89
N ASP A 235 -9.31 -20.99 -14.05
CA ASP A 235 -10.76 -21.14 -14.14
C ASP A 235 -11.34 -20.23 -15.25
N PRO A 236 -11.85 -20.79 -16.35
CA PRO A 236 -12.42 -20.02 -17.45
C PRO A 236 -13.73 -19.30 -17.08
N ALA A 237 -14.39 -19.71 -16.00
CA ALA A 237 -15.61 -19.06 -15.52
C ALA A 237 -15.34 -17.73 -14.78
N ARG A 238 -14.08 -17.48 -14.40
CA ARG A 238 -13.70 -16.23 -13.72
C ARG A 238 -13.43 -15.11 -14.72
N ALA A 239 -13.94 -13.93 -14.41
CA ALA A 239 -13.75 -12.76 -15.27
C ALA A 239 -12.28 -12.25 -15.25
N ASP A 240 -11.82 -11.70 -16.36
CA ASP A 240 -10.50 -11.08 -16.46
C ASP A 240 -10.31 -9.90 -15.50
N SER A 241 -11.41 -9.25 -15.09
CA SER A 241 -11.42 -8.16 -14.11
C SER A 241 -11.25 -8.65 -12.67
N ASP A 242 -11.49 -9.94 -12.39
CA ASP A 242 -11.23 -10.51 -11.07
C ASP A 242 -9.76 -10.43 -10.74
N LYS A 243 -9.44 -10.38 -9.46
CA LYS A 243 -8.04 -10.24 -8.99
C LYS A 243 -7.72 -11.30 -7.96
N ILE A 244 -6.44 -11.68 -7.93
CA ILE A 244 -5.83 -12.37 -6.78
C ILE A 244 -5.06 -11.37 -5.94
N LEU A 245 -4.95 -11.68 -4.64
CA LEU A 245 -4.08 -10.98 -3.71
C LEU A 245 -2.88 -11.87 -3.41
N LEU A 246 -1.70 -11.30 -3.56
CA LEU A 246 -0.45 -11.95 -3.19
C LEU A 246 0.19 -11.21 -2.01
N THR A 247 0.92 -11.91 -1.16
CA THR A 247 1.84 -11.19 -0.26
C THR A 247 3.02 -10.65 -1.07
N PRO A 248 3.67 -9.55 -0.63
CA PRO A 248 4.90 -9.06 -1.29
C PRO A 248 5.97 -10.14 -1.44
N GLU A 249 6.10 -11.02 -0.43
CA GLU A 249 7.04 -12.15 -0.43
C GLU A 249 6.68 -13.19 -1.50
N ALA A 250 5.41 -13.63 -1.56
CA ALA A 250 4.96 -14.60 -2.57
C ALA A 250 5.15 -14.04 -3.99
N PHE A 251 4.83 -12.77 -4.19
CA PHE A 251 5.06 -12.12 -5.49
C PHE A 251 6.55 -12.02 -5.82
N ALA A 252 7.37 -11.59 -4.86
CA ALA A 252 8.83 -11.51 -5.04
C ALA A 252 9.45 -12.88 -5.38
N GLY A 253 9.00 -13.94 -4.69
CA GLY A 253 9.42 -15.31 -4.97
C GLY A 253 9.03 -15.74 -6.40
N ALA A 254 7.81 -15.43 -6.83
CA ALA A 254 7.34 -15.79 -8.16
C ALA A 254 8.05 -15.02 -9.29
N VAL A 255 8.39 -13.73 -9.08
CA VAL A 255 9.15 -12.96 -10.07
C VAL A 255 10.67 -13.17 -9.96
N GLY A 256 11.14 -13.87 -8.92
CA GLY A 256 12.55 -14.22 -8.71
C GLY A 256 13.43 -13.03 -8.28
N ARG A 257 12.85 -11.93 -7.77
CA ARG A 257 13.57 -10.72 -7.37
C ARG A 257 12.90 -10.04 -6.19
N SER A 258 13.70 -9.64 -5.20
CA SER A 258 13.19 -8.89 -4.04
C SER A 258 12.73 -7.50 -4.46
N PRO A 259 11.64 -6.98 -3.85
CA PRO A 259 11.20 -5.62 -4.03
C PRO A 259 12.25 -4.61 -3.60
N VAL A 260 12.17 -3.40 -4.14
CA VAL A 260 12.96 -2.24 -3.71
C VAL A 260 12.05 -1.25 -3.03
N GLY A 261 12.41 -0.80 -1.82
CA GLY A 261 11.53 0.04 -1.01
C GLY A 261 11.71 1.54 -1.22
N SER A 262 12.84 2.01 -1.78
CA SER A 262 13.15 3.43 -1.96
C SER A 262 14.06 3.67 -3.16
N GLY A 263 13.87 4.82 -3.85
CA GLY A 263 14.68 5.21 -4.98
C GLY A 263 14.34 6.63 -5.47
N ARG A 264 15.11 7.14 -6.43
CA ARG A 264 14.84 8.42 -7.07
C ARG A 264 13.75 8.24 -8.13
N LEU A 265 12.67 9.03 -8.06
CA LEU A 265 11.68 9.05 -9.14
C LEU A 265 12.31 9.69 -10.40
N GLU A 266 12.23 9.01 -11.52
CA GLU A 266 12.85 9.42 -12.75
C GLU A 266 11.84 9.85 -13.81
N ARG A 267 10.72 9.12 -13.93
CA ARG A 267 9.66 9.41 -14.91
C ARG A 267 8.32 8.82 -14.49
N ILE A 268 7.27 9.28 -15.14
CA ILE A 268 5.92 8.80 -14.96
C ILE A 268 5.37 8.31 -16.30
N VAL A 269 4.82 7.11 -16.29
CA VAL A 269 4.17 6.48 -17.44
C VAL A 269 2.67 6.39 -17.18
N LEU A 270 1.88 6.78 -18.17
CA LEU A 270 0.42 6.70 -18.17
C LEU A 270 0.00 5.66 -19.23
N PRO A 271 -0.27 4.41 -18.83
CA PRO A 271 -0.70 3.38 -19.76
C PRO A 271 -2.15 3.57 -20.18
N GLU A 272 -2.44 3.23 -21.42
CA GLU A 272 -3.79 3.14 -22.01
C GLU A 272 -3.97 1.77 -22.67
N VAL A 273 -3.80 0.70 -21.90
CA VAL A 273 -3.74 -0.69 -22.41
C VAL A 273 -5.04 -1.16 -23.04
N ALA A 274 -6.17 -0.60 -22.61
CA ALA A 274 -7.50 -0.98 -23.14
C ALA A 274 -7.79 -0.35 -24.51
N VAL A 275 -6.96 0.57 -24.99
CA VAL A 275 -7.16 1.26 -26.27
C VAL A 275 -6.34 0.55 -27.32
N ASP A 276 -7.01 -0.24 -28.16
CA ASP A 276 -6.40 -0.86 -29.35
C ASP A 276 -6.23 0.19 -30.46
N ARG A 277 -5.29 1.08 -30.23
CA ARG A 277 -4.89 2.12 -31.19
C ARG A 277 -3.39 2.04 -31.39
N ALA A 278 -2.96 2.00 -32.64
CA ALA A 278 -1.57 2.13 -33.03
C ALA A 278 -1.07 3.59 -32.83
N LEU A 279 -1.13 4.09 -31.61
CA LEU A 279 -0.63 5.44 -31.27
C LEU A 279 0.79 5.30 -30.71
N SER A 280 1.65 6.19 -31.15
CA SER A 280 3.01 6.30 -30.61
C SER A 280 2.99 6.86 -29.18
N PRO A 281 3.95 6.54 -28.33
CA PRO A 281 4.14 7.19 -27.04
C PRO A 281 4.19 8.71 -27.21
N ARG A 282 3.50 9.43 -26.32
CA ARG A 282 3.42 10.89 -26.34
C ARG A 282 3.97 11.47 -25.04
N ALA A 283 4.94 12.36 -25.14
CA ALA A 283 5.36 13.17 -24.01
C ALA A 283 4.25 14.18 -23.66
N LEU A 284 3.85 14.23 -22.38
CA LEU A 284 2.92 15.20 -21.84
C LEU A 284 3.67 16.43 -21.35
N ARG A 285 3.05 17.61 -21.43
CA ARG A 285 3.65 18.87 -21.00
C ARG A 285 2.59 19.87 -20.53
N GLY A 286 3.00 20.81 -19.67
CA GLY A 286 2.19 21.95 -19.27
C GLY A 286 0.82 21.56 -18.73
N GLU A 287 -0.24 22.05 -19.37
CA GLU A 287 -1.62 21.85 -18.91
C GLU A 287 -2.04 20.38 -18.76
N ASP A 288 -1.55 19.48 -19.64
CA ASP A 288 -1.80 18.04 -19.51
C ASP A 288 -1.34 17.51 -18.14
N ILE A 289 -0.16 17.92 -17.69
CA ILE A 289 0.42 17.48 -16.39
C ILE A 289 -0.33 18.14 -15.23
N ASP A 290 -0.65 19.41 -15.35
CA ASP A 290 -1.38 20.14 -14.32
C ASP A 290 -2.76 19.54 -14.06
N ASP A 291 -3.46 19.10 -15.09
CA ASP A 291 -4.75 18.44 -14.98
C ASP A 291 -4.62 17.08 -14.29
N LEU A 292 -3.59 16.30 -14.62
CA LEU A 292 -3.32 15.02 -13.97
C LEU A 292 -2.97 15.20 -12.49
N LEU A 293 -2.22 16.22 -12.13
CA LEU A 293 -1.87 16.54 -10.74
C LEU A 293 -3.09 16.98 -9.91
N ARG A 294 -4.13 17.48 -10.57
CA ARG A 294 -5.40 17.83 -9.91
C ARG A 294 -6.39 16.67 -9.84
N ASP A 295 -6.17 15.59 -10.61
CA ASP A 295 -7.08 14.45 -10.62
C ASP A 295 -6.91 13.59 -9.35
N PRO A 296 -7.89 13.58 -8.43
CA PRO A 296 -7.78 12.83 -7.18
C PRO A 296 -7.78 11.30 -7.39
N ARG A 297 -8.07 10.81 -8.60
CA ARG A 297 -8.01 9.39 -8.93
C ARG A 297 -6.59 8.93 -9.26
N ILE A 298 -5.69 9.87 -9.59
CA ILE A 298 -4.28 9.63 -9.92
C ILE A 298 -3.40 10.10 -8.77
N PHE A 299 -3.63 11.32 -8.31
CA PHE A 299 -2.89 11.92 -7.23
C PHE A 299 -3.79 12.04 -6.00
N GLU A 300 -3.62 11.16 -5.04
CA GLU A 300 -4.45 11.09 -3.83
C GLU A 300 -4.09 12.23 -2.85
N TRP A 301 -4.22 13.41 -3.36
CA TRP A 301 -3.93 14.63 -2.67
C TRP A 301 -5.20 15.43 -2.46
N PRO A 302 -5.44 15.89 -1.30
CA PRO A 302 -4.73 15.66 -0.05
C PRO A 302 -5.23 14.47 0.74
N HIS A 303 -6.17 13.59 0.30
CA HIS A 303 -6.70 12.59 1.22
C HIS A 303 -7.84 11.71 0.72
N THR A 304 -7.96 11.41 -0.52
CA THR A 304 -9.05 10.50 -0.96
C THR A 304 -8.92 9.11 -0.36
N PHE A 305 -7.73 8.70 0.03
CA PHE A 305 -7.50 7.41 0.68
C PHE A 305 -7.90 7.39 2.17
N VAL A 306 -7.75 8.51 2.87
CA VAL A 306 -7.92 8.61 4.33
C VAL A 306 -9.16 9.45 4.68
N THR A 307 -10.20 9.38 3.86
CA THR A 307 -11.46 10.09 4.13
C THR A 307 -12.33 9.42 5.17
N SER A 308 -12.11 8.11 5.42
CA SER A 308 -12.87 7.42 6.44
C SER A 308 -12.34 7.78 7.82
N THR A 309 -13.23 8.22 8.68
CA THR A 309 -12.97 8.47 10.10
C THR A 309 -12.97 7.18 10.93
N TRP A 310 -12.70 6.02 10.28
CA TRP A 310 -12.59 4.80 11.05
C TRP A 310 -11.42 4.92 12.03
N HIS A 311 -11.57 4.33 13.18
CA HIS A 311 -10.71 4.54 14.35
C HIS A 311 -10.78 5.95 14.99
N GLY A 312 -11.73 6.80 14.63
CA GLY A 312 -11.90 8.11 15.25
C GLY A 312 -10.75 9.09 15.00
N MET A 313 -9.86 8.78 14.03
CA MET A 313 -8.78 9.68 13.67
C MET A 313 -9.30 10.83 12.82
N PRO A 314 -9.01 12.08 13.18
CA PRO A 314 -9.36 13.18 12.32
C PRO A 314 -8.60 13.06 10.98
N PRO A 315 -9.25 13.39 9.86
CA PRO A 315 -8.53 13.55 8.61
C PRO A 315 -7.47 14.63 8.80
N ALA A 316 -6.32 14.46 8.14
CA ALA A 316 -5.28 15.47 8.19
C ALA A 316 -5.79 16.81 7.62
N ASP A 317 -5.30 17.92 8.17
CA ASP A 317 -5.64 19.27 7.70
C ASP A 317 -5.25 19.41 6.21
N GLN A 318 -6.27 19.57 5.37
CA GLN A 318 -6.09 19.65 3.91
C GLN A 318 -5.24 20.84 3.47
N ALA A 319 -5.39 21.99 4.15
CA ALA A 319 -4.64 23.19 3.80
C ALA A 319 -3.15 23.01 4.15
N MET A 320 -2.88 22.44 5.30
CA MET A 320 -1.51 22.09 5.70
C MET A 320 -0.90 21.07 4.74
N GLN A 321 -1.64 20.00 4.40
CA GLN A 321 -1.16 18.98 3.47
C GLN A 321 -0.83 19.55 2.09
N ARG A 322 -1.71 20.36 1.51
CA ARG A 322 -1.43 21.05 0.24
C ARG A 322 -0.16 21.87 0.29
N ARG A 323 0.05 22.60 1.39
CA ARG A 323 1.25 23.43 1.58
C ARG A 323 2.54 22.61 1.66
N VAL A 324 2.54 21.52 2.44
CA VAL A 324 3.75 20.70 2.63
C VAL A 324 4.09 19.85 1.41
N ALA A 325 3.14 19.49 0.58
CA ALA A 325 3.44 18.76 -0.64
C ALA A 325 3.47 19.62 -1.91
N ALA A 326 3.28 20.93 -1.81
CA ALA A 326 3.53 21.82 -2.95
C ALA A 326 4.92 21.61 -3.58
N PRO A 327 6.01 21.40 -2.83
CA PRO A 327 7.31 21.06 -3.40
C PRO A 327 7.30 19.76 -4.24
N VAL A 328 6.53 18.75 -3.80
CA VAL A 328 6.39 17.49 -4.53
C VAL A 328 5.66 17.74 -5.86
N ALA A 329 4.54 18.45 -5.83
CA ALA A 329 3.78 18.79 -7.04
C ALA A 329 4.62 19.58 -8.04
N ALA A 330 5.36 20.60 -7.57
CA ALA A 330 6.25 21.38 -8.42
C ALA A 330 7.35 20.50 -9.06
N ALA A 331 7.96 19.63 -8.28
CA ALA A 331 8.99 18.72 -8.76
C ALA A 331 8.44 17.67 -9.75
N LEU A 332 7.22 17.17 -9.53
CA LEU A 332 6.53 16.28 -10.48
C LEU A 332 6.32 16.94 -11.84
N GLY A 333 5.97 18.24 -11.86
CA GLY A 333 5.80 19.00 -13.10
C GLY A 333 7.07 19.11 -13.95
N THR A 334 8.25 18.87 -13.35
CA THR A 334 9.54 18.92 -14.08
C THR A 334 9.98 17.56 -14.63
N LEU A 335 9.35 16.46 -14.21
CA LEU A 335 9.71 15.13 -14.69
C LEU A 335 9.15 14.84 -16.08
N PRO A 336 9.76 13.89 -16.84
CA PRO A 336 9.14 13.33 -18.03
C PRO A 336 7.85 12.57 -17.68
N TRP A 337 6.76 12.94 -18.35
CA TRP A 337 5.48 12.23 -18.33
C TRP A 337 5.22 11.67 -19.73
N ILE A 338 4.95 10.37 -19.82
CA ILE A 338 4.82 9.66 -21.09
C ILE A 338 3.49 8.91 -21.10
N SER A 339 2.59 9.28 -21.99
CA SER A 339 1.39 8.49 -22.30
C SER A 339 1.79 7.34 -23.24
N THR A 340 1.47 6.12 -22.89
CA THR A 340 1.79 4.92 -23.68
C THR A 340 0.51 4.17 -24.06
N PRO A 341 -0.04 4.46 -25.25
CA PRO A 341 -1.19 3.74 -25.75
C PRO A 341 -0.80 2.31 -26.16
N GLY A 342 -1.56 1.33 -25.67
CA GLY A 342 -1.34 -0.08 -25.95
C GLY A 342 -0.09 -0.67 -25.28
N ARG A 343 0.06 -1.99 -25.41
CA ARG A 343 1.16 -2.75 -24.79
C ARG A 343 2.51 -2.57 -25.49
N SER A 344 2.49 -2.51 -26.82
CA SER A 344 3.71 -2.41 -27.64
C SER A 344 4.49 -1.11 -27.45
N ALA A 345 3.83 -0.05 -26.99
CA ALA A 345 4.45 1.25 -26.78
C ALA A 345 5.42 1.29 -25.58
N LEU A 346 5.36 0.32 -24.67
CA LEU A 346 6.23 0.24 -23.49
C LEU A 346 7.68 -0.12 -23.82
N VAL A 347 7.92 -0.73 -24.99
CA VAL A 347 9.26 -1.17 -25.42
C VAL A 347 10.18 0.02 -25.74
N HIS A 348 9.60 1.19 -26.02
CA HIS A 348 10.33 2.38 -26.49
C HIS A 348 10.14 3.60 -25.57
N ALA A 349 9.42 3.46 -24.44
CA ALA A 349 9.26 4.50 -23.42
C ALA A 349 10.28 4.33 -22.29
#